data_de99d1724b904f891c44e27f032bf6f3
#
_entry.id   de99d1724b904f891c44e27f032bf6f3
#
_cell.length_a   1.000
_cell.length_b   1.000
_cell.length_c   1.000
_cell.angle_alpha   90.00
_cell.angle_beta   90.00
_cell.angle_gamma   90.00
#
_symmetry.space_group_name_H-M   'P 1'
#
loop_
_entity.id
_entity.type
_entity.pdbx_description
1 polymer ?
#
loop_
_entity_poly.entity_id
_entity_poly.type
_entity_poly.pdbx_seq_one_letter_code
_entity_poly.pdbx_strand_id
1 'polypeptide(L)'
;MIRYLQRRYALSRKGAVDNIKGMLCCALQNISFMLPVGLLYRLVGDVMGGTLTAERIPFYAIGCIAAALFIVVCTRLEYDNTFLVTYVESGVRRVGLAEKLRKIPLSFFGKKDLADLTSSIMNDCAVLEQSQSHFVAPLYGAMLSTTVIAVSMLFFNWRMALAAIWPLPVAFAIVALASGVQKRLSRKATAAKVACEDGVQECIEAMPNLSLIHISSPRDVEESRMP
;
A
#
# COMPACT_ATOMS: atom_id res chain seq x y z
N MET A 1 19.41 -9.00 3.34
CA MET A 1 18.21 -8.22 3.05
C MET A 1 17.50 -8.69 1.78
N ILE A 2 18.15 -8.77 0.62
CA ILE A 2 17.55 -9.22 -0.66
C ILE A 2 16.89 -10.59 -0.53
N ARG A 3 17.58 -11.62 -0.01
CA ARG A 3 17.03 -12.98 0.17
C ARG A 3 15.81 -13.01 1.12
N TYR A 4 15.78 -12.13 2.11
CA TYR A 4 14.63 -11.99 3.02
C TYR A 4 13.42 -11.43 2.29
N LEU A 5 13.59 -10.35 1.51
CA LEU A 5 12.52 -9.76 0.70
C LEU A 5 11.98 -10.73 -0.35
N GLN A 6 12.86 -11.49 -1.02
CA GLN A 6 12.46 -12.51 -1.97
C GLN A 6 11.60 -13.60 -1.34
N ARG A 7 11.97 -14.10 -0.17
CA ARG A 7 11.20 -15.16 0.54
C ARG A 7 9.90 -14.64 1.14
N ARG A 8 9.91 -13.42 1.67
CA ARG A 8 8.76 -12.85 2.40
C ARG A 8 7.67 -12.34 1.48
N TYR A 9 8.06 -11.78 0.33
CA TYR A 9 7.14 -11.12 -0.61
C TYR A 9 7.11 -11.75 -2.01
N ALA A 10 7.71 -12.93 -2.17
CA ALA A 10 7.78 -13.65 -3.44
C ALA A 10 8.27 -12.77 -4.62
N LEU A 11 9.29 -11.93 -4.35
CA LEU A 11 9.87 -11.03 -5.34
C LEU A 11 10.93 -11.71 -6.19
N SER A 12 11.05 -11.28 -7.45
CA SER A 12 12.18 -11.60 -8.27
C SER A 12 13.47 -10.95 -7.70
N ARG A 13 14.65 -11.36 -8.15
CA ARG A 13 15.90 -10.72 -7.71
C ARG A 13 15.94 -9.24 -8.11
N LYS A 14 15.43 -8.91 -9.28
CA LYS A 14 15.32 -7.54 -9.78
C LYS A 14 14.30 -6.76 -8.95
N GLY A 15 13.12 -7.30 -8.74
CA GLY A 15 12.07 -6.68 -7.93
C GLY A 15 12.50 -6.42 -6.48
N ALA A 16 13.32 -7.29 -5.88
CA ALA A 16 13.86 -7.05 -4.53
C ALA A 16 14.86 -5.89 -4.49
N VAL A 17 15.70 -5.72 -5.52
CA VAL A 17 16.63 -4.57 -5.63
C VAL A 17 15.86 -3.27 -5.86
N ASP A 18 14.88 -3.31 -6.75
CA ASP A 18 14.07 -2.14 -7.07
C ASP A 18 13.19 -1.73 -5.89
N ASN A 19 12.69 -2.68 -5.10
CA ASN A 19 11.98 -2.39 -3.85
C ASN A 19 12.89 -1.67 -2.83
N ILE A 20 14.18 -2.04 -2.72
CA ILE A 20 15.14 -1.33 -1.87
C ILE A 20 15.36 0.11 -2.38
N LYS A 21 15.45 0.31 -3.69
CA LYS A 21 15.54 1.66 -4.27
C LYS A 21 14.29 2.48 -3.94
N GLY A 22 13.09 1.88 -4.04
CA GLY A 22 11.84 2.52 -3.64
C GLY A 22 11.86 2.96 -2.18
N MET A 23 12.32 2.09 -1.25
CA MET A 23 12.47 2.44 0.17
C MET A 23 13.42 3.62 0.38
N LEU A 24 14.54 3.68 -0.36
CA LEU A 24 15.48 4.80 -0.29
C LEU A 24 14.90 6.08 -0.88
N CYS A 25 14.17 6.00 -1.98
CA CYS A 25 13.48 7.15 -2.57
C CYS A 25 12.39 7.69 -1.63
N CYS A 26 11.62 6.84 -0.97
CA CYS A 26 10.66 7.25 0.06
C CYS A 26 11.36 7.96 1.23
N ALA A 27 12.50 7.44 1.69
CA ALA A 27 13.28 8.10 2.74
C ALA A 27 13.79 9.47 2.30
N LEU A 28 14.30 9.57 1.08
CA LEU A 28 14.80 10.82 0.50
C LEU A 28 13.66 11.85 0.37
N GLN A 29 12.48 11.43 -0.08
CA GLN A 29 11.31 12.27 -0.16
C GLN A 29 10.91 12.80 1.22
N ASN A 30 10.84 11.95 2.25
CA ASN A 30 10.52 12.36 3.61
C ASN A 30 11.54 13.38 4.15
N ILE A 31 12.82 13.22 3.85
CA ILE A 31 13.87 14.18 4.22
C ILE A 31 13.73 15.49 3.44
N SER A 32 13.32 15.44 2.17
CA SER A 32 13.13 16.63 1.34
C SER A 32 12.07 17.58 1.90
N PHE A 33 11.05 17.06 2.59
CA PHE A 33 10.04 17.87 3.30
C PHE A 33 10.61 18.67 4.48
N MET A 34 11.82 18.37 4.94
CA MET A 34 12.46 19.18 5.97
C MET A 34 13.05 20.49 5.43
N LEU A 35 13.27 20.63 4.12
CA LEU A 35 13.82 21.84 3.51
C LEU A 35 12.93 23.07 3.72
N PRO A 36 11.61 23.04 3.42
CA PRO A 36 10.72 24.17 3.72
C PRO A 36 10.67 24.53 5.20
N VAL A 37 10.74 23.51 6.08
CA VAL A 37 10.75 23.73 7.54
C VAL A 37 12.02 24.46 7.96
N GLY A 38 13.18 24.09 7.40
CA GLY A 38 14.45 24.79 7.65
C GLY A 38 14.45 26.24 7.17
N LEU A 39 13.83 26.49 6.00
CA LEU A 39 13.65 27.85 5.48
C LEU A 39 12.71 28.67 6.36
N LEU A 40 11.61 28.08 6.81
CA LEU A 40 10.66 28.73 7.73
C LEU A 40 11.33 29.08 9.05
N TYR A 41 12.12 28.17 9.62
CA TYR A 41 12.85 28.40 10.85
C TYR A 41 13.79 29.62 10.72
N ARG A 42 14.54 29.71 9.61
CA ARG A 42 15.42 30.84 9.30
C ARG A 42 14.62 32.13 9.15
N LEU A 43 13.51 32.10 8.42
CA LEU A 43 12.64 33.27 8.23
C LEU A 43 12.10 33.80 9.56
N VAL A 44 11.58 32.92 10.42
CA VAL A 44 11.09 33.30 11.75
C VAL A 44 12.19 33.91 12.61
N GLY A 45 13.39 33.33 12.56
CA GLY A 45 14.56 33.87 13.26
C GLY A 45 14.92 35.29 12.80
N ASP A 46 14.93 35.55 11.49
CA ASP A 46 15.22 36.87 10.93
C ASP A 46 14.12 37.90 11.25
N VAL A 47 12.85 37.48 11.28
CA VAL A 47 11.73 38.33 11.69
C VAL A 47 11.83 38.71 13.17
N MET A 48 12.05 37.72 14.05
CA MET A 48 12.17 37.97 15.50
C MET A 48 13.43 38.78 15.87
N GLY A 49 14.50 38.59 15.12
CA GLY A 49 15.76 39.35 15.29
C GLY A 49 15.72 40.76 14.70
N GLY A 50 14.65 41.14 14.00
CA GLY A 50 14.54 42.45 13.33
C GLY A 50 15.54 42.63 12.17
N THR A 51 16.13 41.52 11.68
CA THR A 51 17.15 41.50 10.63
C THR A 51 16.57 41.29 9.23
N LEU A 52 15.23 41.23 9.12
CA LEU A 52 14.55 41.08 7.86
C LEU A 52 14.62 42.35 7.01
N THR A 53 15.59 42.41 6.10
CA THR A 53 15.75 43.50 5.13
C THR A 53 15.09 43.13 3.82
N ALA A 54 14.57 44.10 3.07
CA ALA A 54 13.96 43.89 1.76
C ALA A 54 14.86 43.08 0.78
N GLU A 55 16.18 43.21 0.93
CA GLU A 55 17.18 42.46 0.16
C GLU A 55 17.18 40.97 0.43
N ARG A 56 16.65 40.50 1.57
CA ARG A 56 16.57 39.06 1.92
C ARG A 56 15.31 38.38 1.42
N ILE A 57 14.29 39.13 1.03
CA ILE A 57 13.03 38.58 0.51
C ILE A 57 13.24 37.69 -0.73
N PRO A 58 14.02 38.11 -1.75
CA PRO A 58 14.27 37.26 -2.90
C PRO A 58 15.02 35.97 -2.57
N PHE A 59 15.89 35.97 -1.55
CA PHE A 59 16.56 34.74 -1.08
C PHE A 59 15.54 33.70 -0.58
N TYR A 60 14.57 34.12 0.21
CA TYR A 60 13.51 33.22 0.69
C TYR A 60 12.59 32.75 -0.44
N ALA A 61 12.25 33.66 -1.39
CA ALA A 61 11.43 33.31 -2.54
C ALA A 61 12.13 32.26 -3.44
N ILE A 62 13.39 32.48 -3.78
CA ILE A 62 14.20 31.53 -4.56
C ILE A 62 14.37 30.23 -3.80
N GLY A 63 14.65 30.28 -2.49
CA GLY A 63 14.76 29.11 -1.63
C GLY A 63 13.49 28.27 -1.59
N CYS A 64 12.31 28.90 -1.49
CA CYS A 64 11.04 28.20 -1.56
C CYS A 64 10.80 27.53 -2.93
N ILE A 65 11.11 28.24 -4.02
CA ILE A 65 10.97 27.67 -5.39
C ILE A 65 11.93 26.49 -5.56
N ALA A 66 13.18 26.62 -5.14
CA ALA A 66 14.17 25.55 -5.22
C ALA A 66 13.77 24.34 -4.37
N ALA A 67 13.28 24.55 -3.15
CA ALA A 67 12.77 23.48 -2.30
C ALA A 67 11.55 22.79 -2.92
N ALA A 68 10.61 23.53 -3.48
CA ALA A 68 9.43 22.98 -4.17
C ALA A 68 9.84 22.14 -5.37
N LEU A 69 10.75 22.62 -6.23
CA LEU A 69 11.26 21.87 -7.36
C LEU A 69 11.98 20.58 -6.92
N PHE A 70 12.79 20.67 -5.87
CA PHE A 70 13.48 19.51 -5.31
C PHE A 70 12.49 18.46 -4.79
N ILE A 71 11.44 18.88 -4.07
CA ILE A 71 10.37 17.99 -3.58
C ILE A 71 9.65 17.31 -4.77
N VAL A 72 9.32 18.06 -5.82
CA VAL A 72 8.68 17.49 -7.01
C VAL A 72 9.56 16.41 -7.65
N VAL A 73 10.86 16.65 -7.78
CA VAL A 73 11.80 15.65 -8.31
C VAL A 73 11.86 14.41 -7.42
N CYS A 74 11.98 14.58 -6.10
CA CYS A 74 12.00 13.46 -5.15
C CYS A 74 10.70 12.66 -5.18
N THR A 75 9.53 13.33 -5.27
CA THR A 75 8.22 12.68 -5.38
C THR A 75 8.08 11.89 -6.69
N ARG A 76 8.61 12.41 -7.79
CA ARG A 76 8.64 11.68 -9.07
C ARG A 76 9.51 10.43 -8.98
N LEU A 77 10.71 10.57 -8.42
CA LEU A 77 11.62 9.43 -8.22
C LEU A 77 11.00 8.36 -7.29
N GLU A 78 10.32 8.78 -6.23
CA GLU A 78 9.61 7.89 -5.31
C GLU A 78 8.49 7.15 -6.06
N TYR A 79 7.65 7.88 -6.78
CA TYR A 79 6.54 7.31 -7.55
C TYR A 79 7.02 6.26 -8.56
N ASP A 80 8.03 6.59 -9.37
CA ASP A 80 8.55 5.70 -10.39
C ASP A 80 9.17 4.42 -9.78
N ASN A 81 9.92 4.54 -8.69
CA ASN A 81 10.59 3.40 -8.07
C ASN A 81 9.70 2.60 -7.12
N THR A 82 8.55 3.12 -6.70
CA THR A 82 7.63 2.43 -5.80
C THR A 82 6.45 1.85 -6.56
N PHE A 83 5.71 2.67 -7.30
CA PHE A 83 4.48 2.24 -7.95
C PHE A 83 4.73 1.52 -9.28
N LEU A 84 5.45 2.14 -10.22
CA LEU A 84 5.66 1.54 -11.53
C LEU A 84 6.40 0.20 -11.44
N VAL A 85 7.42 0.13 -10.61
CA VAL A 85 8.18 -1.11 -10.39
C VAL A 85 7.31 -2.21 -9.77
N THR A 86 6.45 -1.85 -8.81
CA THR A 86 5.55 -2.82 -8.18
C THR A 86 4.53 -3.38 -9.16
N TYR A 87 4.00 -2.56 -10.07
CA TYR A 87 3.08 -3.02 -11.11
C TYR A 87 3.76 -3.99 -12.09
N VAL A 88 4.98 -3.67 -12.53
CA VAL A 88 5.76 -4.57 -13.41
C VAL A 88 6.03 -5.90 -12.71
N GLU A 89 6.46 -5.88 -11.45
CA GLU A 89 6.74 -7.08 -10.67
C GLU A 89 5.47 -7.92 -10.42
N SER A 90 4.33 -7.27 -10.23
CA SER A 90 3.02 -7.94 -10.12
C SER A 90 2.66 -8.66 -11.42
N GLY A 91 2.90 -8.04 -12.57
CA GLY A 91 2.72 -8.68 -13.87
C GLY A 91 3.59 -9.92 -14.04
N VAL A 92 4.89 -9.82 -13.72
CA VAL A 92 5.83 -10.95 -13.76
C VAL A 92 5.38 -12.09 -12.84
N ARG A 93 4.87 -11.76 -11.65
CA ARG A 93 4.36 -12.74 -10.69
C ARG A 93 3.13 -13.47 -11.22
N ARG A 94 2.15 -12.75 -11.81
CA ARG A 94 0.94 -13.34 -12.43
C ARG A 94 1.30 -14.28 -13.55
N VAL A 95 2.18 -13.88 -14.46
CA VAL A 95 2.68 -14.75 -15.55
C VAL A 95 3.40 -15.98 -15.00
N GLY A 96 4.29 -15.79 -14.02
CA GLY A 96 5.00 -16.91 -13.39
C GLY A 96 4.09 -17.91 -12.66
N LEU A 97 2.99 -17.43 -12.06
CA LEU A 97 1.96 -18.31 -11.47
C LEU A 97 1.18 -19.07 -12.56
N ALA A 98 0.78 -18.40 -13.63
CA ALA A 98 0.10 -19.03 -14.76
C ALA A 98 0.97 -20.13 -15.40
N GLU A 99 2.27 -19.87 -15.58
CA GLU A 99 3.21 -20.90 -16.08
C GLU A 99 3.37 -22.09 -15.14
N LYS A 100 3.33 -21.87 -13.84
CA LYS A 100 3.35 -22.96 -12.85
C LYS A 100 2.05 -23.76 -12.91
N LEU A 101 0.90 -23.12 -13.01
CA LEU A 101 -0.38 -23.80 -13.17
C LEU A 101 -0.41 -24.68 -14.41
N ARG A 102 0.14 -24.21 -15.53
CA ARG A 102 0.25 -24.99 -16.77
C ARG A 102 1.05 -26.27 -16.62
N LYS A 103 1.96 -26.35 -15.65
CA LYS A 103 2.81 -27.54 -15.38
C LYS A 103 2.18 -28.51 -14.39
N ILE A 104 1.06 -28.18 -13.78
CA ILE A 104 0.38 -29.04 -12.81
C ILE A 104 -0.43 -30.13 -13.58
N PRO A 105 -0.41 -31.39 -13.13
CA PRO A 105 -1.15 -32.47 -13.79
C PRO A 105 -2.68 -32.23 -13.73
N LEU A 106 -3.40 -32.68 -14.77
CA LEU A 106 -4.86 -32.51 -14.88
C LEU A 106 -5.64 -33.09 -13.69
N SER A 107 -5.10 -34.12 -13.04
CA SER A 107 -5.71 -34.72 -11.85
C SER A 107 -5.87 -33.76 -10.66
N PHE A 108 -5.07 -32.68 -10.62
CA PHE A 108 -5.20 -31.63 -9.62
C PHE A 108 -6.48 -30.78 -9.85
N PHE A 109 -6.78 -30.48 -11.11
CA PHE A 109 -7.95 -29.68 -11.48
C PHE A 109 -9.28 -30.45 -11.33
N GLY A 110 -9.25 -31.79 -11.28
CA GLY A 110 -10.43 -32.59 -10.94
C GLY A 110 -10.84 -32.53 -9.45
N LYS A 111 -9.97 -31.99 -8.59
CA LYS A 111 -10.22 -31.85 -7.14
C LYS A 111 -10.45 -30.41 -6.70
N LYS A 112 -10.14 -29.43 -7.53
CA LYS A 112 -10.30 -28.01 -7.25
C LYS A 112 -10.89 -27.31 -8.47
N ASP A 113 -11.85 -26.43 -8.22
CA ASP A 113 -12.41 -25.59 -9.26
C ASP A 113 -11.33 -24.63 -9.82
N LEU A 114 -11.16 -24.64 -11.13
CA LEU A 114 -10.21 -23.77 -11.83
C LEU A 114 -10.61 -22.30 -11.71
N ALA A 115 -11.89 -22.00 -11.69
CA ALA A 115 -12.40 -20.64 -11.55
C ALA A 115 -12.06 -20.07 -10.18
N ASP A 116 -12.28 -20.83 -9.10
CA ASP A 116 -11.94 -20.46 -7.73
C ASP A 116 -10.42 -20.25 -7.56
N LEU A 117 -9.61 -21.17 -8.10
CA LEU A 117 -8.17 -21.07 -8.05
C LEU A 117 -7.64 -19.82 -8.79
N THR A 118 -8.20 -19.52 -9.95
CA THR A 118 -7.82 -18.35 -10.75
C THR A 118 -8.22 -17.06 -10.05
N SER A 119 -9.43 -16.99 -9.51
CA SER A 119 -9.94 -15.85 -8.74
C SER A 119 -9.08 -15.59 -7.51
N SER A 120 -8.78 -16.62 -6.72
CA SER A 120 -7.87 -16.52 -5.56
C SER A 120 -6.50 -15.98 -5.94
N ILE A 121 -5.87 -16.52 -6.99
CA ILE A 121 -4.56 -16.07 -7.44
C ILE A 121 -4.58 -14.61 -7.87
N MET A 122 -5.61 -14.18 -8.61
CA MET A 122 -5.74 -12.79 -9.07
C MET A 122 -5.94 -11.83 -7.89
N ASN A 123 -6.80 -12.21 -6.94
CA ASN A 123 -7.06 -11.42 -5.75
C ASN A 123 -5.82 -11.31 -4.84
N ASP A 124 -5.14 -12.42 -4.57
CA ASP A 124 -3.93 -12.44 -3.75
C ASP A 124 -2.79 -11.63 -4.37
N CYS A 125 -2.64 -11.69 -5.70
CA CYS A 125 -1.67 -10.84 -6.41
C CYS A 125 -2.01 -9.36 -6.28
N ALA A 126 -3.29 -8.97 -6.35
CA ALA A 126 -3.73 -7.59 -6.19
C ALA A 126 -3.48 -7.08 -4.75
N VAL A 127 -3.79 -7.90 -3.74
CA VAL A 127 -3.51 -7.57 -2.32
C VAL A 127 -2.01 -7.41 -2.07
N LEU A 128 -1.17 -8.28 -2.63
CA LEU A 128 0.29 -8.15 -2.53
C LEU A 128 0.81 -6.90 -3.23
N GLU A 129 0.29 -6.57 -4.41
CA GLU A 129 0.63 -5.37 -5.16
C GLU A 129 0.32 -4.11 -4.34
N GLN A 130 -0.91 -4.02 -3.82
CA GLN A 130 -1.33 -2.90 -2.97
C GLN A 130 -0.51 -2.83 -1.68
N SER A 131 -0.22 -3.98 -1.05
CA SER A 131 0.60 -4.03 0.15
C SER A 131 2.03 -3.51 -0.09
N GLN A 132 2.63 -3.87 -1.20
CA GLN A 132 3.99 -3.45 -1.53
C GLN A 132 4.09 -1.97 -1.88
N SER A 133 3.17 -1.46 -2.73
CA SER A 133 3.18 -0.07 -3.17
C SER A 133 2.82 0.91 -2.04
N HIS A 134 1.78 0.60 -1.25
CA HIS A 134 1.23 1.55 -0.30
C HIS A 134 1.72 1.37 1.15
N PHE A 135 2.23 0.19 1.51
CA PHE A 135 2.61 -0.06 2.90
C PHE A 135 4.08 -0.41 3.08
N VAL A 136 4.62 -1.34 2.31
CA VAL A 136 5.97 -1.87 2.57
C VAL A 136 7.03 -0.82 2.29
N ALA A 137 7.09 -0.26 1.08
CA ALA A 137 8.11 0.72 0.71
C ALA A 137 8.00 2.03 1.53
N PRO A 138 6.81 2.65 1.70
CA PRO A 138 6.67 3.84 2.54
C PRO A 138 7.01 3.58 4.02
N LEU A 139 6.63 2.42 4.58
CA LEU A 139 6.92 2.10 5.99
C LEU A 139 8.43 2.03 6.24
N TYR A 140 9.15 1.27 5.43
CA TYR A 140 10.62 1.17 5.59
C TYR A 140 11.31 2.49 5.26
N GLY A 141 10.81 3.25 4.29
CA GLY A 141 11.28 4.60 3.98
C GLY A 141 11.08 5.56 5.16
N ALA A 142 9.90 5.54 5.79
CA ALA A 142 9.60 6.33 6.97
C ALA A 142 10.49 5.94 8.18
N MET A 143 10.69 4.65 8.42
CA MET A 143 11.59 4.19 9.49
C MET A 143 13.02 4.67 9.26
N LEU A 144 13.52 4.59 8.03
CA LEU A 144 14.87 5.05 7.68
C LEU A 144 15.01 6.56 7.87
N SER A 145 14.08 7.35 7.31
CA SER A 145 14.10 8.82 7.44
C SER A 145 13.97 9.28 8.89
N THR A 146 13.05 8.68 9.66
CA THR A 146 12.87 9.00 11.08
C THR A 146 14.15 8.70 11.88
N THR A 147 14.81 7.57 11.58
CA THR A 147 16.08 7.23 12.24
C THR A 147 17.18 8.28 11.92
N VAL A 148 17.30 8.66 10.64
CA VAL A 148 18.29 9.68 10.22
C VAL A 148 18.00 11.03 10.89
N ILE A 149 16.74 11.45 10.93
CA ILE A 149 16.33 12.72 11.56
C ILE A 149 16.57 12.66 13.08
N ALA A 150 16.20 11.55 13.73
CA ALA A 150 16.41 11.36 15.17
C ALA A 150 17.90 11.44 15.53
N VAL A 151 18.75 10.75 14.76
CA VAL A 151 20.22 10.79 14.97
C VAL A 151 20.76 12.21 14.76
N SER A 152 20.36 12.91 13.71
CA SER A 152 20.78 14.30 13.49
C SER A 152 20.33 15.23 14.62
N MET A 153 19.10 15.09 15.13
CA MET A 153 18.62 15.88 16.27
C MET A 153 19.42 15.61 17.55
N LEU A 154 19.87 14.37 17.79
CA LEU A 154 20.70 14.04 18.95
C LEU A 154 22.02 14.80 18.95
N PHE A 155 22.63 15.02 17.77
CA PHE A 155 23.86 15.81 17.64
C PHE A 155 23.65 17.31 17.90
N PHE A 156 22.47 17.86 17.57
CA PHE A 156 22.17 19.27 17.80
C PHE A 156 21.74 19.55 19.25
N ASN A 157 20.79 18.79 19.76
CA ASN A 157 20.28 18.99 21.12
C ASN A 157 19.59 17.69 21.62
N TRP A 158 20.28 16.93 22.45
CA TRP A 158 19.80 15.66 22.97
C TRP A 158 18.50 15.75 23.78
N ARG A 159 18.28 16.88 24.49
CA ARG A 159 17.05 17.08 25.28
C ARG A 159 15.82 17.22 24.37
N MET A 160 15.96 18.01 23.32
CA MET A 160 14.90 18.18 22.31
C MET A 160 14.64 16.87 21.55
N ALA A 161 15.71 16.15 21.20
CA ALA A 161 15.61 14.86 20.54
C ALA A 161 14.85 13.83 21.39
N LEU A 162 15.16 13.73 22.69
CA LEU A 162 14.42 12.84 23.60
C LEU A 162 12.95 13.21 23.71
N ALA A 163 12.63 14.51 23.83
CA ALA A 163 11.25 14.97 23.87
C ALA A 163 10.49 14.64 22.57
N ALA A 164 11.15 14.75 21.41
CA ALA A 164 10.55 14.43 20.12
C ALA A 164 10.37 12.91 19.89
N ILE A 165 11.25 12.07 20.43
CA ILE A 165 11.21 10.61 20.25
C ILE A 165 10.27 9.95 21.26
N TRP A 166 10.01 10.55 22.41
CA TRP A 166 9.16 9.99 23.47
C TRP A 166 7.79 9.49 23.01
N PRO A 167 7.05 10.13 22.09
CA PRO A 167 5.76 9.64 21.62
C PRO A 167 5.85 8.32 20.83
N LEU A 168 7.00 7.98 20.22
CA LEU A 168 7.16 6.79 19.40
C LEU A 168 6.94 5.47 20.16
N PRO A 169 7.58 5.23 21.34
CA PRO A 169 7.33 4.02 22.12
C PRO A 169 5.86 3.88 22.55
N VAL A 170 5.22 5.01 22.91
CA VAL A 170 3.81 5.03 23.30
C VAL A 170 2.92 4.64 22.11
N ALA A 171 3.16 5.22 20.93
CA ALA A 171 2.45 4.87 19.71
C ALA A 171 2.63 3.39 19.35
N PHE A 172 3.84 2.86 19.45
CA PHE A 172 4.12 1.44 19.22
C PHE A 172 3.38 0.54 20.20
N ALA A 173 3.34 0.90 21.49
CA ALA A 173 2.59 0.17 22.50
C ALA A 173 1.10 0.12 22.19
N ILE A 174 0.50 1.26 21.81
CA ILE A 174 -0.92 1.36 21.43
C ILE A 174 -1.20 0.48 20.20
N VAL A 175 -0.37 0.54 19.16
CA VAL A 175 -0.53 -0.27 17.94
C VAL A 175 -0.38 -1.77 18.27
N ALA A 176 0.59 -2.15 19.11
CA ALA A 176 0.78 -3.53 19.52
C ALA A 176 -0.44 -4.08 20.28
N LEU A 177 -1.02 -3.31 21.19
CA LEU A 177 -2.23 -3.67 21.92
C LEU A 177 -3.45 -3.78 21.02
N ALA A 178 -3.62 -2.78 20.12
CA ALA A 178 -4.72 -2.75 19.16
C ALA A 178 -4.64 -3.87 18.12
N SER A 179 -3.44 -4.34 17.76
CA SER A 179 -3.24 -5.36 16.72
C SER A 179 -3.94 -6.69 17.03
N GLY A 180 -4.04 -7.08 18.30
CA GLY A 180 -4.76 -8.27 18.75
C GLY A 180 -6.28 -8.18 18.52
N VAL A 181 -6.86 -7.02 18.82
CA VAL A 181 -8.29 -6.75 18.62
C VAL A 181 -8.57 -6.66 17.12
N GLN A 182 -7.74 -5.96 16.38
CA GLN A 182 -7.87 -5.80 14.93
C GLN A 182 -7.81 -7.15 14.20
N LYS A 183 -6.90 -8.06 14.57
CA LYS A 183 -6.83 -9.40 13.99
C LYS A 183 -8.11 -10.22 14.25
N ARG A 184 -8.69 -10.13 15.44
CA ARG A 184 -9.96 -10.80 15.76
C ARG A 184 -11.11 -10.22 14.93
N LEU A 185 -11.18 -8.90 14.82
CA LEU A 185 -12.21 -8.21 14.07
C LEU A 185 -12.10 -8.51 12.57
N SER A 186 -10.88 -8.45 12.02
CA SER A 186 -10.61 -8.79 10.63
C SER A 186 -11.01 -10.22 10.28
N ARG A 187 -10.71 -11.21 11.15
CA ARG A 187 -11.14 -12.59 10.95
C ARG A 187 -12.67 -12.73 10.92
N LYS A 188 -13.37 -12.03 11.83
CA LYS A 188 -14.84 -12.02 11.84
C LYS A 188 -15.41 -11.37 10.57
N ALA A 189 -14.84 -10.24 10.16
CA ALA A 189 -15.26 -9.55 8.95
C ALA A 189 -15.02 -10.40 7.70
N THR A 190 -13.88 -11.10 7.60
CA THR A 190 -13.58 -12.01 6.49
C THR A 190 -14.55 -13.18 6.48
N ALA A 191 -14.84 -13.80 7.63
CA ALA A 191 -15.79 -14.90 7.72
C ALA A 191 -17.20 -14.47 7.33
N ALA A 192 -17.64 -13.28 7.75
CA ALA A 192 -18.93 -12.73 7.36
C ALA A 192 -19.02 -12.41 5.86
N LYS A 193 -17.90 -11.92 5.29
CA LYS A 193 -17.80 -11.63 3.85
C LYS A 193 -17.92 -12.92 3.03
N VAL A 194 -17.17 -13.97 3.40
CA VAL A 194 -17.24 -15.28 2.73
C VAL A 194 -18.65 -15.85 2.83
N ALA A 195 -19.28 -15.83 4.01
CA ALA A 195 -20.65 -16.31 4.15
C ALA A 195 -21.67 -15.51 3.31
N CYS A 196 -21.44 -14.22 3.12
CA CYS A 196 -22.27 -13.40 2.23
C CYS A 196 -22.02 -13.75 0.75
N GLU A 197 -20.77 -13.94 0.36
CA GLU A 197 -20.40 -14.36 -1.02
C GLU A 197 -20.99 -15.74 -1.35
N ASP A 198 -20.90 -16.70 -0.44
CA ASP A 198 -21.51 -18.03 -0.57
C ASP A 198 -23.03 -17.93 -0.72
N GLY A 199 -23.70 -17.11 0.10
CA GLY A 199 -25.16 -16.91 0.00
C GLY A 199 -25.59 -16.23 -1.31
N VAL A 200 -24.81 -15.28 -1.84
CA VAL A 200 -25.05 -14.67 -3.16
C VAL A 200 -24.86 -15.70 -4.27
N GLN A 201 -23.83 -16.53 -4.20
CA GLN A 201 -23.58 -17.57 -5.17
C GLN A 201 -24.72 -18.61 -5.17
N GLU A 202 -25.17 -19.03 -4.01
CA GLU A 202 -26.30 -19.95 -3.86
C GLU A 202 -27.60 -19.38 -4.47
N CYS A 203 -27.87 -18.08 -4.28
CA CYS A 203 -28.96 -17.38 -4.92
C CYS A 203 -28.84 -17.36 -6.45
N ILE A 204 -27.65 -17.11 -6.98
CA ILE A 204 -27.41 -17.07 -8.43
C ILE A 204 -27.58 -18.47 -9.05
N GLU A 205 -27.08 -19.51 -8.38
CA GLU A 205 -27.22 -20.90 -8.82
C GLU A 205 -28.67 -21.39 -8.76
N ALA A 206 -29.46 -20.90 -7.80
CA ALA A 206 -30.89 -21.22 -7.69
C ALA A 206 -31.77 -20.45 -8.70
N MET A 207 -31.29 -19.34 -9.27
CA MET A 207 -32.04 -18.46 -10.16
C MET A 207 -32.60 -19.19 -11.42
N PRO A 208 -31.81 -20.04 -12.13
CA PRO A 208 -32.33 -20.80 -13.27
C PRO A 208 -33.49 -21.76 -12.88
N ASN A 209 -33.42 -22.36 -11.70
CA ASN A 209 -34.45 -23.26 -11.21
C ASN A 209 -35.75 -22.52 -10.85
N LEU A 210 -35.64 -21.33 -10.25
CA LEU A 210 -36.76 -20.43 -9.98
C LEU A 210 -37.41 -19.92 -11.26
N SER A 211 -36.64 -19.58 -12.27
CA SER A 211 -37.12 -19.16 -13.59
C SER A 211 -37.90 -20.29 -14.29
N LEU A 212 -37.40 -21.53 -14.22
CA LEU A 212 -38.08 -22.70 -14.77
C LEU A 212 -39.42 -23.00 -14.07
N ILE A 213 -39.49 -22.84 -12.75
CA ILE A 213 -40.73 -23.02 -11.98
C ILE A 213 -41.74 -21.93 -12.34
N HIS A 214 -41.30 -20.69 -12.51
CA HIS A 214 -42.18 -19.56 -12.83
C HIS A 214 -42.72 -19.64 -14.28
N ILE A 215 -41.91 -20.05 -15.24
CA ILE A 215 -42.28 -20.18 -16.66
C ILE A 215 -43.12 -21.44 -16.92
N SER A 216 -42.98 -22.48 -16.09
CA SER A 216 -43.74 -23.73 -16.24
C SER A 216 -45.02 -23.81 -15.40
N SER A 217 -45.39 -22.73 -14.72
CA SER A 217 -46.68 -22.69 -14.00
C SER A 217 -47.86 -22.76 -14.98
N PRO A 218 -48.83 -23.66 -14.76
CA PRO A 218 -49.99 -23.78 -15.65
C PRO A 218 -50.80 -22.48 -15.80
N ARG A 219 -50.73 -21.56 -14.83
CA ARG A 219 -51.36 -20.24 -14.89
C ARG A 219 -50.75 -19.31 -15.94
N ASP A 220 -49.44 -19.34 -16.15
CA ASP A 220 -48.78 -18.50 -17.15
C ASP A 220 -49.13 -18.92 -18.58
N VAL A 221 -49.47 -20.18 -18.77
CA VAL A 221 -49.95 -20.71 -20.06
C VAL A 221 -51.42 -20.31 -20.32
N GLU A 222 -52.24 -20.18 -19.30
CA GLU A 222 -53.64 -19.71 -19.43
C GLU A 222 -53.70 -18.19 -19.69
N GLU A 223 -52.90 -17.36 -19.01
CA GLU A 223 -52.86 -15.92 -19.25
C GLU A 223 -52.32 -15.58 -20.65
N SER A 224 -51.41 -16.37 -21.22
CA SER A 224 -50.89 -16.16 -22.59
C SER A 224 -51.89 -16.60 -23.67
N ARG A 225 -53.02 -17.22 -23.32
CA ARG A 225 -54.07 -17.69 -24.26
C ARG A 225 -55.35 -16.86 -24.26
N MET A 226 -55.41 -15.78 -23.46
CA MET A 226 -56.53 -14.85 -23.54
C MET A 226 -56.32 -13.85 -24.71
N PRO A 227 -57.32 -13.67 -25.59
CA PRO A 227 -57.24 -12.81 -26.74
C PRO A 227 -57.17 -11.31 -26.38
#